data_fe21e4610275c448dfb321a5e7ba24bb
#
_entry.id   fe21e4610275c448dfb321a5e7ba24bb
#
_cell.length_a   1.000
_cell.length_b   1.000
_cell.length_c   1.000
_cell.angle_alpha   90.00
_cell.angle_beta   90.00
_cell.angle_gamma   90.00
#
_symmetry.space_group_name_H-M   'P 1'
#
loop_
_entity.id
_entity.type
_entity.pdbx_description
1 polymer ?
#
loop_
_entity_poly.entity_id
_entity_poly.type
_entity_poly.pdbx_seq_one_letter_code
_entity_poly.pdbx_strand_id
1 'polypeptide(L)'
;VPFALTTYRLKELKQFWPNLRKAVKQGLTTDKALAALTTEPARLAGVADRLGKIAPGYQADIVLADGDLFADGNIVATWIRGQQHNVGTLNPVNFAGDYQLTVAGTAITITLSGAADKLSGSAKAADASADAKAVKLTDVKTQQQQLQFNLALKTLTGSEQVAQFSGQLSDKLLTGKWQLATSIESVSANQQTAAQSAKQDTKKVQGTPGTMLSKVTFPNRAYGLPQLAKQQNVHIKNATVWTAEQDGLLEQTDVIVRNGKFDKIGKNLSTPSGFAVIDATGMHLTPGIIDEHSHVAIEAGVNEGTAAVTSEVRIGDVINPEDINLYRGLAGGTTTAQLLHGSANPIGGQAQVIQFR
;
A
#
# COMPACT_ATOMS: atom_id res chain seq x y z
N VAL A 1 -18.97 27.51 6.28
CA VAL A 1 -19.37 26.67 7.42
C VAL A 1 -18.40 25.50 7.46
N PRO A 2 -17.81 25.16 8.61
CA PRO A 2 -17.02 23.93 8.80
C PRO A 2 -17.92 22.69 8.57
N PHE A 3 -17.36 21.66 7.96
CA PHE A 3 -18.03 20.37 7.74
C PHE A 3 -16.99 19.24 7.67
N ALA A 4 -17.40 18.04 7.99
CA ALA A 4 -16.60 16.85 7.78
C ALA A 4 -17.25 15.98 6.69
N LEU A 5 -16.49 15.06 6.12
CA LEU A 5 -16.93 14.15 5.07
C LEU A 5 -17.16 12.77 5.65
N THR A 6 -18.24 12.13 5.24
CA THR A 6 -18.62 10.77 5.66
C THR A 6 -18.87 9.88 4.45
N THR A 7 -18.70 8.58 4.64
CA THR A 7 -19.09 7.56 3.66
C THR A 7 -20.56 7.13 3.79
N TYR A 8 -21.31 7.74 4.70
CA TYR A 8 -22.72 7.45 4.90
C TYR A 8 -23.54 7.57 3.60
N ARG A 9 -24.34 6.57 3.31
CA ARG A 9 -25.11 6.42 2.05
C ARG A 9 -24.28 6.31 0.77
N LEU A 10 -22.96 6.19 0.86
CA LEU A 10 -22.13 5.88 -0.29
C LEU A 10 -22.32 4.40 -0.64
N LYS A 11 -22.90 4.10 -1.82
CA LYS A 11 -23.18 2.71 -2.24
C LYS A 11 -21.91 1.88 -2.39
N GLU A 12 -20.82 2.50 -2.85
CA GLU A 12 -19.55 1.84 -3.10
C GLU A 12 -18.39 2.73 -2.59
N LEU A 13 -17.64 2.25 -1.62
CA LEU A 13 -16.52 2.99 -1.01
C LEU A 13 -15.49 3.47 -2.03
N LYS A 14 -15.27 2.73 -3.11
CA LYS A 14 -14.36 3.14 -4.20
C LYS A 14 -14.77 4.45 -4.89
N GLN A 15 -16.01 4.92 -4.71
CA GLN A 15 -16.48 6.20 -5.24
C GLN A 15 -16.13 7.40 -4.36
N PHE A 16 -15.56 7.19 -3.18
CA PHE A 16 -15.25 8.29 -2.26
C PHE A 16 -14.32 9.33 -2.90
N TRP A 17 -13.12 8.92 -3.31
CA TRP A 17 -12.17 9.81 -3.96
C TRP A 17 -12.66 10.41 -5.29
N PRO A 18 -13.25 9.63 -6.22
CA PRO A 18 -13.85 10.19 -7.42
C PRO A 18 -14.91 11.26 -7.14
N ASN A 19 -15.78 11.07 -6.14
CA ASN A 19 -16.81 12.03 -5.77
C ASN A 19 -16.21 13.30 -5.16
N LEU A 20 -15.22 13.17 -4.28
CA LEU A 20 -14.52 14.30 -3.69
C LEU A 20 -13.79 15.13 -4.75
N ARG A 21 -13.08 14.49 -5.68
CA ARG A 21 -12.43 15.13 -6.81
C ARG A 21 -13.43 15.86 -7.71
N LYS A 22 -14.63 15.31 -7.90
CA LYS A 22 -15.71 15.97 -8.62
C LYS A 22 -16.16 17.23 -7.87
N ALA A 23 -16.31 17.18 -6.54
CA ALA A 23 -16.67 18.33 -5.74
C ALA A 23 -15.59 19.44 -5.82
N VAL A 24 -14.31 19.07 -5.80
CA VAL A 24 -13.21 20.01 -5.99
C VAL A 24 -13.27 20.67 -7.37
N LYS A 25 -13.50 19.91 -8.44
CA LYS A 25 -13.71 20.44 -9.79
C LYS A 25 -14.90 21.37 -9.91
N GLN A 26 -15.90 21.27 -9.02
CA GLN A 26 -17.09 22.11 -8.95
C GLN A 26 -16.96 23.29 -7.99
N GLY A 27 -15.75 23.56 -7.46
CA GLY A 27 -15.45 24.76 -6.68
C GLY A 27 -15.23 24.54 -5.17
N LEU A 28 -15.24 23.31 -4.67
CA LEU A 28 -14.71 23.03 -3.34
C LEU A 28 -13.20 23.23 -3.36
N THR A 29 -12.67 24.15 -2.53
CA THR A 29 -11.22 24.35 -2.47
C THR A 29 -10.53 23.14 -1.84
N THR A 30 -9.30 22.85 -2.28
CA THR A 30 -8.49 21.73 -1.73
C THR A 30 -8.22 21.88 -0.25
N ASP A 31 -8.01 23.11 0.25
CA ASP A 31 -7.85 23.37 1.69
C ASP A 31 -9.09 22.99 2.49
N LYS A 32 -10.28 23.32 2.00
CA LYS A 32 -11.54 22.90 2.65
C LYS A 32 -11.76 21.40 2.57
N ALA A 33 -11.41 20.78 1.44
CA ALA A 33 -11.47 19.35 1.28
C ALA A 33 -10.52 18.63 2.25
N LEU A 34 -9.27 19.13 2.38
CA LEU A 34 -8.30 18.61 3.34
C LEU A 34 -8.80 18.80 4.78
N ALA A 35 -9.26 20.00 5.14
CA ALA A 35 -9.78 20.29 6.46
C ALA A 35 -10.96 19.38 6.83
N ALA A 36 -11.85 19.09 5.88
CA ALA A 36 -13.01 18.23 6.07
C ALA A 36 -12.64 16.73 6.25
N LEU A 37 -11.41 16.35 5.93
CA LEU A 37 -10.86 15.00 6.12
C LEU A 37 -9.93 14.89 7.34
N THR A 38 -9.48 16.00 7.90
CA THR A 38 -8.38 16.01 8.89
C THR A 38 -8.70 16.90 10.10
N THR A 39 -8.61 18.20 9.99
CA THR A 39 -8.73 19.13 11.13
C THR A 39 -10.15 19.24 11.68
N GLU A 40 -11.15 19.28 10.82
CA GLU A 40 -12.55 19.34 11.28
C GLU A 40 -13.00 18.05 11.98
N PRO A 41 -12.80 16.85 11.41
CA PRO A 41 -13.11 15.63 12.13
C PRO A 41 -12.25 15.45 13.40
N ALA A 42 -10.98 15.90 13.42
CA ALA A 42 -10.16 15.90 14.65
C ALA A 42 -10.80 16.75 15.76
N ARG A 43 -11.32 17.92 15.40
CA ARG A 43 -12.03 18.80 16.34
C ARG A 43 -13.32 18.15 16.84
N LEU A 44 -14.11 17.56 15.97
CA LEU A 44 -15.37 16.89 16.34
C LEU A 44 -15.13 15.69 17.25
N ALA A 45 -14.08 14.90 16.96
CA ALA A 45 -13.69 13.75 17.78
C ALA A 45 -12.91 14.11 19.06
N GLY A 46 -12.65 15.41 19.32
CA GLY A 46 -11.92 15.85 20.52
C GLY A 46 -10.43 15.47 20.55
N VAL A 47 -9.79 15.33 19.38
CA VAL A 47 -8.38 14.90 19.24
C VAL A 47 -7.51 15.92 18.49
N ALA A 48 -8.00 17.13 18.28
CA ALA A 48 -7.32 18.19 17.52
C ALA A 48 -6.03 18.71 18.19
N ASP A 49 -5.82 18.38 19.46
CA ASP A 49 -4.60 18.69 20.21
C ASP A 49 -3.39 17.85 19.76
N ARG A 50 -3.65 16.73 19.07
CA ARG A 50 -2.60 15.75 18.72
C ARG A 50 -2.71 15.15 17.31
N LEU A 51 -3.82 15.31 16.59
CA LEU A 51 -4.10 14.74 15.27
C LEU A 51 -4.64 15.77 14.28
N GLY A 52 -4.66 15.43 13.01
CA GLY A 52 -5.27 16.18 11.92
C GLY A 52 -4.35 17.18 11.24
N LYS A 53 -3.08 17.28 11.63
CA LYS A 53 -2.11 18.22 11.07
C LYS A 53 -0.73 17.60 10.93
N ILE A 54 0.08 18.13 10.00
CA ILE A 54 1.52 17.88 9.94
C ILE A 54 2.21 19.06 10.61
N ALA A 55 2.47 18.93 11.90
CA ALA A 55 3.12 19.96 12.71
C ALA A 55 4.01 19.31 13.78
N PRO A 56 5.16 19.93 14.16
CA PRO A 56 6.02 19.40 15.21
C PRO A 56 5.26 19.12 16.50
N GLY A 57 5.51 17.94 17.10
CA GLY A 57 4.86 17.47 18.32
C GLY A 57 3.54 16.70 18.11
N TYR A 58 2.85 16.87 16.97
CA TYR A 58 1.68 16.07 16.60
C TYR A 58 2.06 14.61 16.33
N GLN A 59 1.10 13.71 16.48
CA GLN A 59 1.29 12.30 16.11
C GLN A 59 1.49 12.18 14.59
N ALA A 60 2.44 11.37 14.20
CA ALA A 60 2.75 11.14 12.79
C ALA A 60 1.80 10.09 12.21
N ASP A 61 0.54 10.47 12.08
CA ASP A 61 -0.47 9.79 11.30
C ASP A 61 -0.50 10.44 9.92
N ILE A 62 -0.13 9.69 8.88
CA ILE A 62 0.25 10.23 7.58
C ILE A 62 -0.36 9.38 6.47
N VAL A 63 -0.78 10.04 5.40
CA VAL A 63 -1.03 9.42 4.10
C VAL A 63 0.01 9.89 3.09
N LEU A 64 0.66 8.96 2.42
CA LEU A 64 1.55 9.23 1.29
C LEU A 64 0.88 8.77 0.00
N ALA A 65 0.82 9.65 -0.98
CA ALA A 65 0.23 9.40 -2.30
C ALA A 65 1.26 9.64 -3.42
N ASP A 66 1.08 8.97 -4.54
CA ASP A 66 1.91 9.09 -5.75
C ASP A 66 1.64 10.38 -6.56
N GLY A 67 0.77 11.25 -6.05
CA GLY A 67 0.39 12.54 -6.63
C GLY A 67 -0.64 13.24 -5.76
N ASP A 68 -1.24 14.30 -6.30
CA ASP A 68 -2.29 15.08 -5.62
C ASP A 68 -3.56 14.25 -5.42
N LEU A 69 -3.92 13.96 -4.17
CA LEU A 69 -5.11 13.19 -3.80
C LEU A 69 -6.41 13.85 -4.31
N PHE A 70 -6.44 15.17 -4.45
CA PHE A 70 -7.60 15.91 -4.91
C PHE A 70 -7.70 16.01 -6.45
N ALA A 71 -6.68 15.54 -7.17
CA ALA A 71 -6.65 15.43 -8.64
C ALA A 71 -6.74 13.97 -9.09
N ASP A 72 -5.63 13.24 -9.08
CA ASP A 72 -5.52 11.88 -9.61
C ASP A 72 -4.60 10.96 -8.79
N GLY A 73 -3.95 11.47 -7.72
CA GLY A 73 -3.04 10.72 -6.88
C GLY A 73 -3.69 9.52 -6.19
N ASN A 74 -2.93 8.45 -6.00
CA ASN A 74 -3.36 7.25 -5.30
C ASN A 74 -2.57 7.07 -4.02
N ILE A 75 -3.21 6.55 -2.99
CA ILE A 75 -2.56 6.26 -1.71
C ILE A 75 -1.61 5.08 -1.89
N VAL A 76 -0.34 5.28 -1.54
CA VAL A 76 0.70 4.25 -1.62
C VAL A 76 1.10 3.71 -0.26
N ALA A 77 1.03 4.53 0.78
CA ALA A 77 1.26 4.08 2.15
C ALA A 77 0.57 4.97 3.17
N THR A 78 0.28 4.40 4.31
CA THR A 78 -0.31 5.08 5.46
C THR A 78 0.56 4.80 6.69
N TRP A 79 0.81 5.80 7.53
CA TRP A 79 1.49 5.62 8.81
C TRP A 79 0.56 5.96 9.95
N ILE A 80 0.66 5.17 11.01
CA ILE A 80 0.03 5.45 12.29
C ILE A 80 1.12 5.44 13.35
N ARG A 81 1.38 6.60 13.95
CA ARG A 81 2.42 6.77 14.98
C ARG A 81 3.78 6.17 14.58
N GLY A 82 4.17 6.35 13.32
CA GLY A 82 5.42 5.82 12.77
C GLY A 82 5.40 4.33 12.41
N GLN A 83 4.26 3.66 12.51
CA GLN A 83 4.07 2.30 11.96
C GLN A 83 3.59 2.41 10.53
N GLN A 84 4.35 1.87 9.60
CA GLN A 84 4.06 1.92 8.17
C GLN A 84 3.17 0.77 7.73
N HIS A 85 2.12 1.12 6.98
CA HIS A 85 1.21 0.19 6.30
C HIS A 85 1.26 0.47 4.80
N ASN A 86 1.83 -0.44 4.04
CA ASN A 86 1.89 -0.34 2.58
C ASN A 86 0.54 -0.71 1.98
N VAL A 87 -0.02 0.19 1.19
CA VAL A 87 -1.28 0.02 0.46
C VAL A 87 -1.01 -0.22 -1.02
N GLY A 88 -0.09 0.57 -1.56
CA GLY A 88 0.42 0.46 -2.91
C GLY A 88 1.91 0.10 -2.92
N THR A 89 2.59 0.42 -3.98
CA THR A 89 4.02 0.20 -4.13
C THR A 89 4.77 1.52 -3.94
N LEU A 90 5.42 1.69 -2.81
CA LEU A 90 6.19 2.89 -2.46
C LEU A 90 7.38 3.13 -3.40
N ASN A 91 8.06 2.07 -3.80
CA ASN A 91 9.10 2.07 -4.80
C ASN A 91 8.77 0.94 -5.77
N PRO A 92 8.13 1.23 -6.91
CA PRO A 92 7.81 0.19 -7.88
C PRO A 92 9.12 -0.50 -8.28
N VAL A 93 9.19 -1.79 -8.03
CA VAL A 93 10.33 -2.58 -8.46
C VAL A 93 10.38 -2.52 -9.98
N ASN A 94 11.50 -2.06 -10.51
CA ASN A 94 11.71 -2.07 -11.96
C ASN A 94 12.07 -3.48 -12.40
N PHE A 95 11.08 -4.18 -12.94
CA PHE A 95 11.25 -5.52 -13.52
C PHE A 95 11.80 -5.48 -14.95
N ALA A 96 11.87 -4.33 -15.62
CA ALA A 96 12.34 -4.25 -16.98
C ALA A 96 13.81 -4.67 -17.09
N GLY A 97 14.11 -5.53 -18.04
CA GLY A 97 15.44 -6.09 -18.26
C GLY A 97 15.38 -7.50 -18.80
N ASP A 98 16.54 -8.10 -19.03
CA ASP A 98 16.73 -9.46 -19.52
C ASP A 98 17.07 -10.40 -18.36
N TYR A 99 16.47 -11.58 -18.40
CA TYR A 99 16.65 -12.63 -17.39
C TYR A 99 16.92 -13.96 -18.09
N GLN A 100 18.06 -14.57 -17.77
CA GLN A 100 18.35 -15.92 -18.27
C GLN A 100 17.85 -16.96 -17.28
N LEU A 101 16.87 -17.74 -17.67
CA LEU A 101 16.22 -18.76 -16.85
C LEU A 101 16.23 -20.11 -17.58
N THR A 102 15.99 -21.18 -16.84
CA THR A 102 15.78 -22.51 -17.41
C THR A 102 14.34 -22.94 -17.16
N VAL A 103 13.65 -23.47 -18.15
CA VAL A 103 12.31 -24.04 -18.03
C VAL A 103 12.26 -25.39 -18.79
N ALA A 104 11.75 -26.43 -18.14
CA ALA A 104 11.71 -27.78 -18.70
C ALA A 104 13.07 -28.24 -19.34
N GLY A 105 14.17 -27.90 -18.65
CA GLY A 105 15.52 -28.23 -19.11
C GLY A 105 16.10 -27.30 -20.21
N THR A 106 15.31 -26.40 -20.77
CA THR A 106 15.73 -25.48 -21.86
C THR A 106 16.09 -24.12 -21.28
N ALA A 107 17.28 -23.61 -21.64
CA ALA A 107 17.70 -22.28 -21.32
C ALA A 107 16.96 -21.24 -22.19
N ILE A 108 16.39 -20.24 -21.56
CA ILE A 108 15.63 -19.18 -22.22
C ILE A 108 16.08 -17.81 -21.72
N THR A 109 15.94 -16.80 -22.58
CA THR A 109 16.05 -15.39 -22.20
C THR A 109 14.66 -14.79 -22.16
N ILE A 110 14.28 -14.26 -21.00
CA ILE A 110 13.04 -13.49 -20.82
C ILE A 110 13.41 -12.01 -20.85
N THR A 111 12.79 -11.26 -21.75
CA THR A 111 12.88 -9.81 -21.83
C THR A 111 11.60 -9.20 -21.29
N LEU A 112 11.70 -8.41 -20.25
CA LEU A 112 10.60 -7.63 -19.67
C LEU A 112 10.77 -6.15 -20.00
N SER A 113 9.68 -5.47 -20.35
CA SER A 113 9.68 -4.05 -20.70
C SER A 113 8.40 -3.34 -20.21
N GLY A 114 8.52 -2.05 -19.92
CA GLY A 114 7.44 -1.22 -19.40
C GLY A 114 7.53 -0.96 -17.90
N ALA A 115 6.70 -0.05 -17.40
CA ALA A 115 6.55 0.20 -15.97
C ALA A 115 5.82 -0.98 -15.30
N ALA A 116 5.91 -1.09 -13.96
CA ALA A 116 5.36 -2.21 -13.22
C ALA A 116 3.84 -2.42 -13.45
N ASP A 117 3.09 -1.35 -13.60
CA ASP A 117 1.64 -1.36 -13.85
C ASP A 117 1.26 -1.74 -15.30
N LYS A 118 2.22 -1.65 -16.24
CA LYS A 118 2.06 -1.93 -17.68
C LYS A 118 3.18 -2.83 -18.20
N LEU A 119 3.67 -3.73 -17.36
CA LEU A 119 4.74 -4.64 -17.70
C LEU A 119 4.29 -5.62 -18.79
N SER A 120 5.14 -5.80 -19.79
CA SER A 120 4.97 -6.80 -20.84
C SER A 120 6.29 -7.53 -21.06
N GLY A 121 6.26 -8.68 -21.72
CA GLY A 121 7.48 -9.39 -21.99
C GLY A 121 7.36 -10.48 -23.03
N SER A 122 8.53 -11.01 -23.37
CA SER A 122 8.66 -12.12 -24.30
C SER A 122 9.83 -13.03 -23.90
N ALA A 123 9.81 -14.25 -24.42
CA ALA A 123 10.86 -15.24 -24.21
C ALA A 123 11.42 -15.74 -25.55
N LYS A 124 12.73 -16.00 -25.60
CA LYS A 124 13.43 -16.72 -26.68
C LYS A 124 14.29 -17.83 -26.08
N ALA A 125 14.60 -18.88 -26.85
CA ALA A 125 15.67 -19.78 -26.45
C ALA A 125 17.00 -19.01 -26.32
N ALA A 126 17.83 -19.36 -25.35
CA ALA A 126 19.04 -18.59 -25.05
C ALA A 126 20.07 -18.63 -26.22
N ASP A 127 20.04 -19.68 -27.04
CA ASP A 127 20.85 -19.89 -28.22
C ASP A 127 20.17 -19.45 -29.54
N ALA A 128 18.98 -18.85 -29.45
CA ALA A 128 18.23 -18.44 -30.63
C ALA A 128 18.90 -17.26 -31.34
N SER A 129 18.83 -17.28 -32.68
CA SER A 129 19.30 -16.15 -33.50
C SER A 129 18.54 -14.87 -33.22
N ALA A 130 19.11 -13.72 -33.57
CA ALA A 130 18.48 -12.41 -33.37
C ALA A 130 17.09 -12.32 -33.99
N ASP A 131 16.93 -12.94 -35.19
CA ASP A 131 15.68 -12.94 -35.98
C ASP A 131 14.66 -13.99 -35.52
N ALA A 132 15.00 -14.85 -34.55
CA ALA A 132 14.08 -15.86 -34.05
C ALA A 132 12.83 -15.20 -33.43
N LYS A 133 11.66 -15.76 -33.75
CA LYS A 133 10.37 -15.26 -33.25
C LYS A 133 10.28 -15.43 -31.73
N ALA A 134 10.11 -14.32 -31.01
CA ALA A 134 9.91 -14.34 -29.56
C ALA A 134 8.48 -14.86 -29.23
N VAL A 135 8.37 -15.63 -28.14
CA VAL A 135 7.10 -16.05 -27.56
C VAL A 135 6.64 -14.98 -26.56
N LYS A 136 5.46 -14.42 -26.78
CA LYS A 136 4.90 -13.39 -25.89
C LYS A 136 4.50 -14.00 -24.54
N LEU A 137 4.82 -13.32 -23.43
CA LEU A 137 4.29 -13.66 -22.13
C LEU A 137 2.83 -13.23 -22.02
N THR A 138 2.02 -14.02 -21.32
CA THR A 138 0.61 -13.72 -21.05
C THR A 138 0.36 -13.60 -19.55
N ASP A 139 -0.73 -12.95 -19.16
CA ASP A 139 -1.11 -12.73 -17.74
C ASP A 139 0.01 -12.18 -16.87
N VAL A 140 0.79 -11.25 -17.42
CA VAL A 140 1.88 -10.60 -16.69
C VAL A 140 1.28 -9.72 -15.59
N LYS A 141 1.59 -10.03 -14.34
CA LYS A 141 1.12 -9.33 -13.14
C LYS A 141 2.28 -9.06 -12.21
N THR A 142 2.27 -7.88 -11.61
CA THR A 142 3.21 -7.49 -10.57
C THR A 142 2.47 -7.06 -9.32
N GLN A 143 3.02 -7.39 -8.16
CA GLN A 143 2.53 -6.92 -6.87
C GLN A 143 3.72 -6.75 -5.93
N GLN A 144 4.05 -5.52 -5.58
CA GLN A 144 5.26 -5.19 -4.82
C GLN A 144 6.52 -5.75 -5.52
N GLN A 145 7.23 -6.69 -4.89
CA GLN A 145 8.41 -7.36 -5.42
C GLN A 145 8.07 -8.64 -6.21
N GLN A 146 6.79 -9.02 -6.27
CA GLN A 146 6.36 -10.26 -6.92
C GLN A 146 6.05 -10.04 -8.39
N LEU A 147 6.40 -11.02 -9.20
CA LEU A 147 6.16 -11.11 -10.63
C LEU A 147 5.51 -12.46 -10.95
N GLN A 148 4.44 -12.45 -11.73
CA GLN A 148 3.76 -13.63 -12.24
C GLN A 148 3.49 -13.47 -13.73
N PHE A 149 3.61 -14.55 -14.50
CA PHE A 149 3.23 -14.59 -15.90
C PHE A 149 3.10 -16.04 -16.39
N ASN A 150 2.48 -16.21 -17.56
CA ASN A 150 2.39 -17.48 -18.25
C ASN A 150 3.25 -17.47 -19.53
N LEU A 151 3.85 -18.62 -19.86
CA LEU A 151 4.69 -18.83 -21.02
C LEU A 151 4.28 -20.11 -21.75
N ALA A 152 3.89 -19.99 -23.03
CA ALA A 152 3.63 -21.16 -23.91
C ALA A 152 4.96 -21.78 -24.34
N LEU A 153 5.15 -23.07 -24.07
CA LEU A 153 6.42 -23.76 -24.29
C LEU A 153 6.60 -24.34 -25.71
N LYS A 154 5.55 -24.41 -26.52
CA LYS A 154 5.57 -25.07 -27.85
C LYS A 154 6.77 -24.64 -28.71
N THR A 155 6.97 -23.36 -28.89
CA THR A 155 8.05 -22.83 -29.74
C THR A 155 9.44 -22.96 -29.11
N LEU A 156 9.54 -23.04 -27.77
CA LEU A 156 10.81 -23.05 -27.03
C LEU A 156 11.33 -24.48 -26.79
N THR A 157 10.43 -25.41 -26.48
CA THR A 157 10.78 -26.77 -26.04
C THR A 157 10.09 -27.87 -26.85
N GLY A 158 9.18 -27.52 -27.78
CA GLY A 158 8.32 -28.47 -28.48
C GLY A 158 7.12 -29.00 -27.68
N SER A 159 6.99 -28.62 -26.41
CA SER A 159 5.90 -29.06 -25.53
C SER A 159 4.65 -28.18 -25.67
N GLU A 160 3.47 -28.77 -25.80
CA GLU A 160 2.18 -28.05 -25.87
C GLU A 160 1.75 -27.44 -24.50
N GLN A 161 2.59 -27.53 -23.49
CA GLN A 161 2.27 -27.03 -22.15
C GLN A 161 2.43 -25.51 -22.04
N VAL A 162 1.72 -24.93 -21.07
CA VAL A 162 1.92 -23.57 -20.59
C VAL A 162 2.59 -23.66 -19.23
N ALA A 163 3.75 -23.02 -19.09
CA ALA A 163 4.43 -22.88 -17.82
C ALA A 163 3.96 -21.60 -17.13
N GLN A 164 3.63 -21.68 -15.86
CA GLN A 164 3.30 -20.53 -15.02
C GLN A 164 4.51 -20.17 -14.17
N PHE A 165 4.99 -18.93 -14.30
CA PHE A 165 6.05 -18.38 -13.47
C PHE A 165 5.48 -17.61 -12.28
N SER A 166 6.08 -17.79 -11.11
CA SER A 166 5.84 -16.97 -9.92
C SER A 166 7.17 -16.74 -9.23
N GLY A 167 7.58 -15.48 -9.07
CA GLY A 167 8.88 -15.12 -8.52
C GLY A 167 8.89 -13.77 -7.83
N GLN A 168 10.05 -13.43 -7.25
CA GLN A 168 10.32 -12.19 -6.54
C GLN A 168 11.65 -11.61 -7.02
N LEU A 169 11.68 -10.29 -7.28
CA LEU A 169 12.89 -9.54 -7.60
C LEU A 169 13.37 -8.78 -6.35
N SER A 170 14.61 -9.08 -5.92
CA SER A 170 15.29 -8.39 -4.82
C SER A 170 16.74 -8.15 -5.20
N ASP A 171 17.22 -6.92 -5.04
CA ASP A 171 18.62 -6.54 -5.34
C ASP A 171 19.08 -7.00 -6.74
N LYS A 172 18.22 -6.85 -7.75
CA LYS A 172 18.41 -7.31 -9.14
C LYS A 172 18.48 -8.83 -9.32
N LEU A 173 18.21 -9.63 -8.31
CA LEU A 173 18.10 -11.07 -8.40
C LEU A 173 16.63 -11.48 -8.45
N LEU A 174 16.20 -12.03 -9.59
CA LEU A 174 14.87 -12.66 -9.75
C LEU A 174 15.00 -14.11 -9.27
N THR A 175 14.25 -14.46 -8.22
CA THR A 175 14.11 -15.83 -7.75
C THR A 175 12.67 -16.27 -7.91
N GLY A 176 12.42 -17.48 -8.39
CA GLY A 176 11.06 -17.90 -8.64
C GLY A 176 10.92 -19.40 -8.91
N LYS A 177 9.71 -19.77 -9.28
CA LYS A 177 9.34 -21.14 -9.62
C LYS A 177 8.52 -21.16 -10.88
N TRP A 178 8.78 -22.17 -11.71
CA TRP A 178 7.91 -22.60 -12.77
C TRP A 178 6.97 -23.68 -12.25
N GLN A 179 5.69 -23.48 -12.43
CA GLN A 179 4.67 -24.52 -12.29
C GLN A 179 4.42 -25.11 -13.69
N LEU A 180 4.79 -26.35 -13.88
CA LEU A 180 4.49 -27.18 -15.05
C LEU A 180 3.35 -28.15 -14.71
N ALA A 181 2.78 -28.83 -15.70
CA ALA A 181 1.68 -29.77 -15.47
C ALA A 181 2.02 -30.88 -14.45
N THR A 182 3.27 -31.33 -14.42
CA THR A 182 3.70 -32.49 -13.62
C THR A 182 4.85 -32.17 -12.64
N SER A 183 5.40 -30.96 -12.67
CA SER A 183 6.58 -30.60 -11.85
C SER A 183 6.59 -29.13 -11.45
N ILE A 184 7.38 -28.83 -10.42
CA ILE A 184 7.70 -27.45 -9.99
C ILE A 184 9.23 -27.31 -10.06
N GLU A 185 9.69 -26.32 -10.82
CA GLU A 185 11.12 -26.04 -10.99
C GLU A 185 11.47 -24.71 -10.33
N SER A 186 12.47 -24.71 -9.44
CA SER A 186 12.98 -23.48 -8.85
C SER A 186 14.09 -22.87 -9.71
N VAL A 187 14.06 -21.57 -9.94
CA VAL A 187 15.00 -20.86 -10.80
C VAL A 187 15.40 -19.51 -10.20
N SER A 188 16.57 -19.03 -10.62
CA SER A 188 17.04 -17.68 -10.28
C SER A 188 17.82 -17.08 -11.45
N ALA A 189 17.70 -15.78 -11.65
CA ALA A 189 18.45 -15.03 -12.65
C ALA A 189 18.76 -13.61 -12.17
N ASN A 190 19.94 -13.09 -12.52
CA ASN A 190 20.23 -11.68 -12.35
C ASN A 190 19.55 -10.86 -13.44
N GLN A 191 19.00 -9.69 -13.04
CA GLN A 191 18.50 -8.69 -13.97
C GLN A 191 19.69 -8.11 -14.76
N GLN A 192 19.61 -8.20 -16.07
CA GLN A 192 20.61 -7.64 -16.98
C GLN A 192 20.00 -6.45 -17.71
N THR A 193 20.80 -5.39 -17.92
CA THR A 193 20.46 -4.34 -18.88
C THR A 193 20.91 -4.77 -20.26
N ALA A 194 20.24 -4.30 -21.31
CA ALA A 194 20.47 -4.70 -22.71
C ALA A 194 21.94 -4.66 -23.21
N ALA A 195 22.85 -4.03 -22.44
CA ALA A 195 24.29 -3.99 -22.73
C ALA A 195 25.11 -5.12 -22.08
N GLN A 196 24.51 -5.98 -21.24
CA GLN A 196 25.25 -7.01 -20.44
C GLN A 196 24.94 -8.45 -20.80
N SER A 197 24.20 -8.71 -21.87
CA SER A 197 23.68 -10.04 -22.26
C SER A 197 24.71 -11.02 -22.88
N ALA A 198 26.00 -10.85 -22.63
CA ALA A 198 27.01 -11.79 -23.13
C ALA A 198 27.76 -12.46 -21.97
N LYS A 199 27.40 -13.72 -21.70
CA LYS A 199 28.08 -14.72 -20.84
C LYS A 199 27.85 -14.60 -19.33
N GLN A 200 26.94 -15.41 -18.81
CA GLN A 200 27.02 -15.90 -17.42
C GLN A 200 26.57 -17.35 -17.31
N ASP A 201 27.38 -18.15 -16.61
CA ASP A 201 27.11 -19.57 -16.31
C ASP A 201 25.92 -19.71 -15.34
N THR A 202 24.94 -20.49 -15.73
CA THR A 202 23.80 -20.86 -14.89
C THR A 202 24.21 -21.89 -13.85
N LYS A 203 24.39 -21.47 -12.60
CA LYS A 203 24.50 -22.42 -11.48
C LYS A 203 23.13 -22.98 -11.14
N LYS A 204 22.96 -24.29 -11.37
CA LYS A 204 21.82 -25.07 -10.90
C LYS A 204 21.81 -25.11 -9.38
N VAL A 205 20.88 -24.40 -8.74
CA VAL A 205 20.63 -24.55 -7.30
C VAL A 205 19.68 -25.74 -7.14
N GLN A 206 20.22 -26.91 -6.75
CA GLN A 206 19.40 -28.03 -6.30
C GLN A 206 18.90 -27.73 -4.88
N GLY A 207 17.67 -27.25 -4.78
CA GLY A 207 16.96 -27.15 -3.51
C GLY A 207 15.99 -28.33 -3.35
N THR A 208 16.12 -29.08 -2.28
CA THR A 208 15.16 -30.15 -1.89
C THR A 208 13.76 -29.53 -1.76
N PRO A 209 12.70 -30.16 -2.27
CA PRO A 209 11.32 -29.69 -2.10
C PRO A 209 10.95 -29.77 -0.64
N GLY A 210 11.16 -28.71 0.13
CA GLY A 210 10.58 -28.57 1.45
C GLY A 210 9.11 -28.22 1.31
N THR A 211 8.25 -28.92 2.02
CA THR A 211 6.84 -28.54 2.20
C THR A 211 6.82 -27.11 2.77
N MET A 212 6.53 -26.13 1.93
CA MET A 212 6.39 -24.74 2.41
C MET A 212 5.06 -24.66 3.17
N LEU A 213 5.11 -24.82 4.48
CA LEU A 213 4.02 -24.38 5.34
C LEU A 213 3.86 -22.87 5.15
N SER A 214 2.65 -22.42 4.88
CA SER A 214 2.37 -20.98 4.84
C SER A 214 2.73 -20.38 6.21
N LYS A 215 3.42 -19.24 6.19
CA LYS A 215 3.75 -18.52 7.43
C LYS A 215 2.45 -18.09 8.10
N VAL A 216 2.37 -18.28 9.41
CA VAL A 216 1.28 -17.73 10.22
C VAL A 216 1.34 -16.20 10.12
N THR A 217 0.19 -15.57 9.91
CA THR A 217 0.05 -14.12 9.81
C THR A 217 -0.80 -13.58 10.98
N PHE A 218 -0.70 -12.28 11.24
CA PHE A 218 -1.43 -11.59 12.30
C PHE A 218 -2.31 -10.47 11.71
N PRO A 219 -3.66 -10.59 11.75
CA PRO A 219 -4.42 -11.81 12.10
C PRO A 219 -4.17 -12.93 11.07
N ASN A 220 -4.51 -14.18 11.40
CA ASN A 220 -4.32 -15.30 10.47
C ASN A 220 -5.38 -15.28 9.36
N ARG A 221 -5.33 -14.28 8.54
CA ARG A 221 -6.22 -13.95 7.42
C ARG A 221 -5.39 -13.55 6.20
N ALA A 222 -6.02 -13.48 5.03
CA ALA A 222 -5.36 -13.11 3.77
C ALA A 222 -4.69 -11.72 3.80
N TYR A 223 -5.17 -10.81 4.64
CA TYR A 223 -4.62 -9.46 4.86
C TYR A 223 -3.67 -9.36 6.07
N GLY A 224 -3.45 -10.47 6.78
CA GLY A 224 -2.55 -10.47 7.92
C GLY A 224 -1.08 -10.28 7.55
N LEU A 225 -0.33 -9.68 8.45
CA LEU A 225 1.10 -9.47 8.30
C LEU A 225 1.89 -10.62 8.96
N PRO A 226 3.02 -11.07 8.38
CA PRO A 226 3.87 -12.09 8.99
C PRO A 226 4.51 -11.61 10.30
N GLN A 227 4.59 -10.30 10.50
CA GLN A 227 4.98 -9.63 11.75
C GLN A 227 4.16 -8.35 11.87
N LEU A 228 3.80 -8.01 13.11
CA LEU A 228 3.14 -6.72 13.37
C LEU A 228 4.04 -5.57 12.93
N ALA A 229 3.43 -4.53 12.36
CA ALA A 229 4.14 -3.32 12.00
C ALA A 229 4.82 -2.72 13.23
N LYS A 230 6.12 -2.42 13.11
CA LYS A 230 6.89 -1.79 14.20
C LYS A 230 6.97 -0.29 13.97
N GLN A 231 6.90 0.47 15.07
CA GLN A 231 7.17 1.89 15.03
C GLN A 231 8.62 2.14 14.55
N GLN A 232 8.77 3.00 13.55
CA GLN A 232 10.05 3.36 12.96
C GLN A 232 10.26 4.86 13.06
N ASN A 233 11.52 5.26 13.24
CA ASN A 233 11.93 6.62 12.98
C ASN A 233 12.19 6.75 11.49
N VAL A 234 11.58 7.73 10.84
CA VAL A 234 11.64 7.90 9.39
C VAL A 234 11.95 9.33 8.99
N HIS A 235 12.74 9.50 7.95
CA HIS A 235 12.97 10.75 7.24
C HIS A 235 12.35 10.64 5.84
N ILE A 236 11.21 11.28 5.65
CA ILE A 236 10.53 11.41 4.36
C ILE A 236 11.09 12.66 3.69
N LYS A 237 11.71 12.48 2.52
CA LYS A 237 12.45 13.54 1.83
C LYS A 237 11.70 14.05 0.61
N ASN A 238 11.80 15.36 0.39
CA ASN A 238 11.44 16.03 -0.85
C ASN A 238 9.99 15.83 -1.29
N ALA A 239 9.06 15.69 -0.32
CA ALA A 239 7.63 15.57 -0.58
C ALA A 239 6.96 16.93 -0.86
N THR A 240 5.78 16.90 -1.49
CA THR A 240 4.80 17.98 -1.43
C THR A 240 3.93 17.77 -0.18
N VAL A 241 4.10 18.59 0.84
CA VAL A 241 3.49 18.42 2.16
C VAL A 241 2.27 19.32 2.32
N TRP A 242 1.11 18.73 2.55
CA TRP A 242 -0.15 19.40 2.89
C TRP A 242 -0.24 19.49 4.42
N THR A 243 0.11 20.62 4.98
CA THR A 243 0.27 20.74 6.45
C THR A 243 -1.05 20.71 7.21
N ALA A 244 -2.14 21.12 6.58
CA ALA A 244 -3.43 21.45 7.22
C ALA A 244 -3.27 22.53 8.33
N GLU A 245 -2.25 23.38 8.19
CA GLU A 245 -1.91 24.54 9.01
C GLU A 245 -1.83 25.81 8.17
N GLN A 246 -1.48 26.94 8.76
CA GLN A 246 -1.36 28.25 8.08
C GLN A 246 -0.30 28.24 6.97
N ASP A 247 0.71 27.39 7.09
CA ASP A 247 1.77 27.24 6.07
C ASP A 247 1.23 26.59 4.77
N GLY A 248 0.05 25.97 4.82
CA GLY A 248 -0.63 25.40 3.67
C GLY A 248 0.16 24.28 2.99
N LEU A 249 0.43 24.43 1.69
CA LEU A 249 1.17 23.49 0.85
C LEU A 249 2.65 23.85 0.82
N LEU A 250 3.51 22.92 1.21
CA LEU A 250 4.96 23.07 1.18
C LEU A 250 5.57 22.12 0.15
N GLU A 251 6.18 22.67 -0.89
CA GLU A 251 6.86 21.88 -1.94
C GLU A 251 8.30 21.55 -1.55
N GLN A 252 8.78 20.38 -2.03
CA GLN A 252 10.16 19.91 -1.83
C GLN A 252 10.58 19.97 -0.36
N THR A 253 9.74 19.41 0.50
CA THR A 253 9.88 19.51 1.95
C THR A 253 10.17 18.16 2.57
N ASP A 254 11.11 18.14 3.50
CA ASP A 254 11.47 16.98 4.30
C ASP A 254 10.64 16.94 5.57
N VAL A 255 10.23 15.75 5.99
CA VAL A 255 9.54 15.50 7.25
C VAL A 255 10.27 14.42 8.03
N ILE A 256 10.70 14.76 9.26
CA ILE A 256 11.32 13.80 10.18
C ILE A 256 10.28 13.35 11.20
N VAL A 257 10.06 12.04 11.26
CA VAL A 257 9.22 11.38 12.28
C VAL A 257 10.11 10.66 13.27
N ARG A 258 9.95 10.98 14.56
CA ARG A 258 10.67 10.37 15.68
C ARG A 258 9.69 9.91 16.75
N ASN A 259 9.81 8.67 17.16
CA ASN A 259 8.96 8.08 18.20
C ASN A 259 7.45 8.29 17.93
N GLY A 260 7.06 8.17 16.66
CA GLY A 260 5.67 8.29 16.24
C GLY A 260 5.10 9.71 16.22
N LYS A 261 5.95 10.73 16.31
CA LYS A 261 5.57 12.15 16.23
C LYS A 261 6.37 12.89 15.16
N PHE A 262 5.81 13.94 14.62
CA PHE A 262 6.57 14.88 13.81
C PHE A 262 7.63 15.60 14.67
N ASP A 263 8.90 15.45 14.28
CA ASP A 263 10.05 16.07 14.94
C ASP A 263 10.43 17.39 14.25
N LYS A 264 10.66 17.33 12.94
CA LYS A 264 11.07 18.47 12.12
C LYS A 264 10.41 18.45 10.76
N ILE A 265 10.08 19.62 10.26
CA ILE A 265 9.55 19.86 8.91
C ILE A 265 10.38 21.00 8.32
N GLY A 266 10.87 20.86 7.10
CA GLY A 266 11.69 21.87 6.45
C GLY A 266 12.42 21.34 5.23
N LYS A 267 13.21 22.19 4.56
CA LYS A 267 13.97 21.81 3.38
C LYS A 267 15.38 21.35 3.73
N ASN A 268 15.90 20.37 3.00
CA ASN A 268 17.29 19.91 3.10
C ASN A 268 17.70 19.50 4.53
N LEU A 269 16.82 18.82 5.26
CA LEU A 269 17.13 18.35 6.60
C LEU A 269 18.17 17.22 6.55
N SER A 270 19.08 17.24 7.51
CA SER A 270 20.04 16.15 7.70
C SER A 270 19.33 14.91 8.24
N THR A 271 19.56 13.75 7.64
CA THR A 271 19.01 12.48 8.14
C THR A 271 19.70 12.07 9.43
N PRO A 272 18.98 11.93 10.55
CA PRO A 272 19.58 11.42 11.78
C PRO A 272 20.02 9.96 11.63
N SER A 273 21.06 9.58 12.35
CA SER A 273 21.57 8.20 12.32
C SER A 273 20.50 7.19 12.75
N GLY A 274 20.40 6.07 12.02
CA GLY A 274 19.45 4.99 12.30
C GLY A 274 18.01 5.24 11.84
N PHE A 275 17.76 6.33 11.11
CA PHE A 275 16.44 6.60 10.53
C PHE A 275 16.28 5.90 9.18
N ALA A 276 15.11 5.31 8.93
CA ALA A 276 14.73 4.90 7.60
C ALA A 276 14.54 6.13 6.71
N VAL A 277 14.97 6.07 5.46
CA VAL A 277 14.82 7.17 4.50
C VAL A 277 13.85 6.78 3.42
N ILE A 278 12.89 7.66 3.14
CA ILE A 278 11.93 7.51 2.06
C ILE A 278 12.11 8.71 1.14
N ASP A 279 12.51 8.47 -0.11
CA ASP A 279 12.48 9.48 -1.15
C ASP A 279 11.03 9.63 -1.65
N ALA A 280 10.43 10.77 -1.35
CA ALA A 280 9.06 11.12 -1.72
C ALA A 280 9.03 12.19 -2.83
N THR A 281 10.07 12.26 -3.65
CA THR A 281 10.11 13.17 -4.81
C THR A 281 8.92 12.92 -5.73
N GLY A 282 8.15 13.97 -5.99
CA GLY A 282 6.92 13.90 -6.78
C GLY A 282 5.71 13.29 -6.05
N MET A 283 5.86 12.90 -4.78
CA MET A 283 4.78 12.38 -3.95
C MET A 283 4.18 13.46 -3.06
N HIS A 284 2.92 13.25 -2.67
CA HIS A 284 2.18 14.13 -1.78
C HIS A 284 1.99 13.48 -0.40
N LEU A 285 2.27 14.26 0.65
CA LEU A 285 2.12 13.86 2.05
C LEU A 285 1.02 14.68 2.70
N THR A 286 -0.01 14.00 3.24
CA THR A 286 -1.10 14.64 3.99
C THR A 286 -1.18 14.09 5.41
N PRO A 287 -1.84 14.79 6.36
CA PRO A 287 -2.24 14.16 7.61
C PRO A 287 -3.11 12.95 7.31
N GLY A 288 -3.13 11.98 8.22
CA GLY A 288 -4.05 10.84 8.16
C GLY A 288 -5.50 11.30 8.21
N ILE A 289 -6.34 10.63 7.42
CA ILE A 289 -7.78 10.90 7.39
C ILE A 289 -8.39 10.46 8.70
N ILE A 290 -9.31 11.28 9.23
CA ILE A 290 -10.07 11.01 10.43
C ILE A 290 -11.55 10.88 10.05
N ASP A 291 -12.16 9.77 10.44
CA ASP A 291 -13.60 9.52 10.30
C ASP A 291 -14.27 9.76 11.66
N GLU A 292 -14.98 10.88 11.79
CA GLU A 292 -15.61 11.29 13.04
C GLU A 292 -16.95 10.58 13.30
N HIS A 293 -17.44 9.79 12.34
CA HIS A 293 -18.70 9.07 12.47
C HIS A 293 -18.63 7.68 11.82
N SER A 294 -18.15 6.71 12.55
CA SER A 294 -17.90 5.36 12.04
C SER A 294 -18.59 4.28 12.87
N HIS A 295 -18.96 3.18 12.20
CA HIS A 295 -19.52 1.98 12.81
C HIS A 295 -18.67 0.73 12.49
N VAL A 296 -17.45 0.89 12.00
CA VAL A 296 -16.55 -0.22 11.74
C VAL A 296 -16.01 -0.84 13.04
N ALA A 297 -15.53 -2.06 12.98
CA ALA A 297 -14.92 -2.75 14.12
C ALA A 297 -15.82 -2.84 15.37
N ILE A 298 -17.14 -2.86 15.22
CA ILE A 298 -18.09 -3.05 16.32
C ILE A 298 -18.66 -4.47 16.24
N GLU A 299 -18.45 -5.26 17.28
CA GLU A 299 -18.93 -6.65 17.37
C GLU A 299 -20.44 -6.70 17.61
N ALA A 300 -21.14 -7.69 17.03
CA ALA A 300 -22.53 -8.03 17.24
C ALA A 300 -23.59 -6.92 16.96
N GLY A 301 -23.17 -5.77 16.44
CA GLY A 301 -24.06 -4.66 16.07
C GLY A 301 -23.80 -3.37 16.84
N VAL A 302 -24.38 -2.26 16.32
CA VAL A 302 -24.07 -0.90 16.78
C VAL A 302 -25.13 -0.31 17.71
N ASN A 303 -26.20 -1.04 17.99
CA ASN A 303 -27.35 -0.51 18.73
C ASN A 303 -27.61 -1.32 20.00
N GLU A 304 -27.75 -0.61 21.11
CA GLU A 304 -28.43 -1.07 22.30
C GLU A 304 -29.76 -0.29 22.42
N GLY A 305 -30.87 -0.91 22.14
CA GLY A 305 -32.18 -0.26 22.02
C GLY A 305 -33.22 -0.72 23.06
N THR A 306 -32.79 -1.38 24.16
CA THR A 306 -33.70 -1.91 25.19
C THR A 306 -34.40 -0.82 26.00
N ALA A 307 -33.84 0.39 26.06
CA ALA A 307 -34.39 1.56 26.72
C ALA A 307 -34.21 2.82 25.87
N ALA A 308 -34.97 3.87 26.17
CA ALA A 308 -34.82 5.17 25.53
C ALA A 308 -33.45 5.84 25.88
N VAL A 309 -32.86 5.50 27.02
CA VAL A 309 -31.57 5.99 27.47
C VAL A 309 -30.72 4.78 27.84
N THR A 310 -29.59 4.63 27.17
CA THR A 310 -28.58 3.58 27.42
C THR A 310 -27.18 4.22 27.50
N SER A 311 -27.07 5.35 28.24
CA SER A 311 -25.86 6.17 28.38
C SER A 311 -24.68 5.43 29.03
N GLU A 312 -24.92 4.34 29.74
CA GLU A 312 -23.92 3.46 30.36
C GLU A 312 -23.21 2.56 29.37
N VAL A 313 -23.80 2.31 28.19
CA VAL A 313 -23.20 1.47 27.14
C VAL A 313 -22.00 2.16 26.52
N ARG A 314 -20.90 1.42 26.32
CA ARG A 314 -19.67 1.94 25.76
C ARG A 314 -19.27 1.15 24.53
N ILE A 315 -19.08 1.83 23.41
CA ILE A 315 -18.59 1.19 22.18
C ILE A 315 -17.18 0.58 22.38
N GLY A 316 -16.38 1.17 23.26
CA GLY A 316 -15.06 0.65 23.60
C GLY A 316 -15.03 -0.78 24.12
N ASP A 317 -16.16 -1.28 24.67
CA ASP A 317 -16.26 -2.62 25.25
C ASP A 317 -16.49 -3.72 24.18
N VAL A 318 -16.86 -3.35 22.96
CA VAL A 318 -17.27 -4.27 21.89
C VAL A 318 -16.45 -4.11 20.61
N ILE A 319 -15.22 -3.60 20.72
CA ILE A 319 -14.34 -3.42 19.56
C ILE A 319 -13.79 -4.75 19.08
N ASN A 320 -13.96 -5.02 17.78
CA ASN A 320 -13.32 -6.14 17.08
C ASN A 320 -12.07 -5.67 16.34
N PRO A 321 -10.86 -5.97 16.84
CA PRO A 321 -9.61 -5.52 16.20
C PRO A 321 -9.28 -6.27 14.91
N GLU A 322 -9.99 -7.35 14.58
CA GLU A 322 -9.79 -8.16 13.37
C GLU A 322 -10.78 -7.81 12.24
N ASP A 323 -11.59 -6.76 12.41
CA ASP A 323 -12.50 -6.34 11.33
C ASP A 323 -11.70 -5.91 10.09
N ILE A 324 -11.98 -6.57 8.96
CA ILE A 324 -11.34 -6.25 7.67
C ILE A 324 -11.55 -4.79 7.26
N ASN A 325 -12.58 -4.13 7.74
CA ASN A 325 -12.84 -2.73 7.41
C ASN A 325 -11.80 -1.77 8.00
N LEU A 326 -11.08 -2.15 9.06
CA LEU A 326 -9.92 -1.41 9.55
C LEU A 326 -8.82 -1.35 8.47
N TYR A 327 -8.52 -2.48 7.84
CA TYR A 327 -7.52 -2.57 6.76
C TYR A 327 -7.97 -1.87 5.48
N ARG A 328 -9.27 -1.94 5.15
CA ARG A 328 -9.86 -1.20 4.03
C ARG A 328 -9.82 0.30 4.28
N GLY A 329 -10.08 0.72 5.52
CA GLY A 329 -9.94 2.11 5.95
C GLY A 329 -8.51 2.62 5.79
N LEU A 330 -7.52 1.87 6.29
CA LEU A 330 -6.08 2.17 6.09
C LEU A 330 -5.72 2.31 4.61
N ALA A 331 -6.23 1.41 3.77
CA ALA A 331 -6.02 1.47 2.32
C ALA A 331 -6.65 2.72 1.69
N GLY A 332 -7.71 3.25 2.29
CA GLY A 332 -8.34 4.52 1.92
C GLY A 332 -7.71 5.76 2.55
N GLY A 333 -6.67 5.59 3.40
CA GLY A 333 -5.98 6.68 4.09
C GLY A 333 -6.56 7.02 5.47
N THR A 334 -7.58 6.29 5.95
CA THR A 334 -8.16 6.52 7.27
C THR A 334 -7.22 5.97 8.34
N THR A 335 -6.78 6.82 9.25
CA THR A 335 -5.85 6.49 10.35
C THR A 335 -6.55 6.43 11.70
N THR A 336 -7.64 7.17 11.84
CA THR A 336 -8.37 7.35 13.11
C THR A 336 -9.86 7.39 12.81
N ALA A 337 -10.66 6.77 13.68
CA ALA A 337 -12.11 6.90 13.63
C ALA A 337 -12.71 7.09 15.02
N GLN A 338 -13.81 7.84 15.09
CA GLN A 338 -14.70 7.87 16.23
C GLN A 338 -15.82 6.85 16.00
N LEU A 339 -15.82 5.79 16.78
CA LEU A 339 -16.85 4.76 16.74
C LEU A 339 -18.04 5.20 17.58
N LEU A 340 -19.21 5.14 16.96
CA LEU A 340 -20.43 5.65 17.53
C LEU A 340 -21.49 4.56 17.65
N HIS A 341 -22.34 4.71 18.65
CA HIS A 341 -23.61 4.00 18.76
C HIS A 341 -24.53 4.34 17.58
N GLY A 342 -25.33 3.41 17.13
CA GLY A 342 -26.33 3.67 16.09
C GLY A 342 -27.52 4.48 16.61
N SER A 343 -28.36 5.01 15.70
CA SER A 343 -29.48 5.91 16.03
C SER A 343 -30.76 5.16 16.37
N ALA A 344 -30.69 4.15 17.27
CA ALA A 344 -31.84 3.33 17.64
C ALA A 344 -32.71 3.95 18.75
N ASN A 345 -32.10 4.77 19.62
CA ASN A 345 -32.75 5.40 20.76
C ASN A 345 -32.23 6.85 20.96
N PRO A 346 -32.93 7.68 21.73
CA PRO A 346 -32.60 9.09 21.93
C PRO A 346 -31.18 9.29 22.54
N ILE A 347 -30.75 8.41 23.46
CA ILE A 347 -29.42 8.46 24.07
C ILE A 347 -28.84 7.05 24.00
N GLY A 348 -27.92 6.84 23.05
CA GLY A 348 -27.40 5.51 22.69
C GLY A 348 -26.22 5.02 23.51
N GLY A 349 -25.36 5.92 24.00
CA GLY A 349 -24.19 5.51 24.78
C GLY A 349 -22.93 6.33 24.47
N GLN A 350 -21.78 5.80 24.90
CA GLN A 350 -20.49 6.48 24.85
C GLN A 350 -19.70 6.05 23.62
N ALA A 351 -19.20 7.04 22.87
CA ALA A 351 -18.33 6.84 21.71
C ALA A 351 -16.90 6.46 22.13
N GLN A 352 -16.16 5.90 21.18
CA GLN A 352 -14.74 5.57 21.36
C GLN A 352 -13.93 6.02 20.15
N VAL A 353 -12.87 6.79 20.38
CA VAL A 353 -11.89 7.08 19.32
C VAL A 353 -10.85 5.98 19.27
N ILE A 354 -10.60 5.45 18.08
CA ILE A 354 -9.57 4.43 17.82
C ILE A 354 -8.62 4.87 16.74
N GLN A 355 -7.40 4.31 16.73
CA GLN A 355 -6.49 4.35 15.61
C GLN A 355 -6.50 3.00 14.89
N PHE A 356 -6.47 3.03 13.55
CA PHE A 356 -6.44 1.84 12.71
C PHE A 356 -5.04 1.24 12.69
N ARG A 357 -4.91 -0.08 12.91
CA ARG A 357 -3.61 -0.77 12.84
C ARG A 357 -3.77 -2.30 12.79
#